data_6139b99b278464c719f8e31030832357
#
_entry.id   6139b99b278464c719f8e31030832357
#
_cell.length_a   1.000
_cell.length_b   1.000
_cell.length_c   1.000
_cell.angle_alpha   90.00
_cell.angle_beta   90.00
_cell.angle_gamma   90.00
#
_symmetry.space_group_name_H-M   'P 1'
#
loop_
_entity.id
_entity.type
_entity.pdbx_description
1 polymer ?
#
loop_
_entity_poly.entity_id
_entity_poly.type
_entity_poly.pdbx_seq_one_letter_code
_entity_poly.pdbx_strand_id
1 'polypeptide(L)'
;MKIHIKLSSWINFYIKITRCDPDLDERTVVDEHIRMNSVSFDDQQLKDNLDRVNMWIGNCDQKASFILAIIGVVLGICFTSDSLVFIKSDIVSPVISAIDNSTTISLLTIFEALLLLMLFAFLIMSVFRMIFALRAKTDLQKLSQPGMESNSMLHYQTIANMTYREFCEKEVHILNDLRSQFYVNSCICTSKFENYKKGVKCLEWSIILSIVLIILLLVH
;
A
#
# COMPACT_ATOMS: atom_id res chain seq x y z
N MET A 1 3.29 -3.16 -37.57
CA MET A 1 3.80 -4.00 -36.49
C MET A 1 2.84 -3.83 -35.29
N LYS A 2 1.88 -4.78 -35.13
CA LYS A 2 0.84 -4.70 -34.12
C LYS A 2 1.37 -5.30 -32.81
N ILE A 3 1.58 -4.45 -31.80
CA ILE A 3 1.92 -4.92 -30.45
C ILE A 3 0.61 -5.29 -29.75
N HIS A 4 0.23 -6.56 -29.82
CA HIS A 4 -0.81 -7.12 -28.99
C HIS A 4 -0.24 -7.39 -27.58
N ILE A 5 -0.35 -6.40 -26.71
CA ILE A 5 -0.05 -6.59 -25.29
C ILE A 5 -1.17 -7.47 -24.71
N LYS A 6 -0.83 -8.70 -24.33
CA LYS A 6 -1.73 -9.65 -23.64
C LYS A 6 -2.11 -9.09 -22.24
N LEU A 7 -3.16 -8.27 -22.21
CA LEU A 7 -3.73 -7.72 -20.98
C LEU A 7 -4.34 -8.83 -20.09
N SER A 8 -4.72 -9.97 -20.69
CA SER A 8 -5.34 -11.10 -19.99
C SER A 8 -4.41 -11.82 -19.00
N SER A 9 -3.09 -11.86 -19.27
CA SER A 9 -2.12 -12.52 -18.38
C SER A 9 -1.89 -11.72 -17.09
N TRP A 10 -1.98 -10.40 -17.15
CA TRP A 10 -1.85 -9.51 -15.98
C TRP A 10 -3.08 -9.53 -15.09
N ILE A 11 -4.27 -9.64 -15.67
CA ILE A 11 -5.53 -9.72 -14.93
C ILE A 11 -5.63 -11.04 -14.16
N ASN A 12 -5.24 -12.16 -14.78
CA ASN A 12 -5.24 -13.47 -14.12
C ASN A 12 -4.19 -13.60 -13.01
N PHE A 13 -3.02 -12.95 -13.16
CA PHE A 13 -2.02 -12.88 -12.09
C PHE A 13 -2.50 -11.99 -10.93
N TYR A 14 -3.23 -10.90 -11.22
CA TYR A 14 -3.79 -9.99 -10.22
C TYR A 14 -4.92 -10.64 -9.41
N ILE A 15 -5.77 -11.46 -10.04
CA ILE A 15 -6.88 -12.17 -9.40
C ILE A 15 -6.38 -13.29 -8.48
N LYS A 16 -5.25 -13.93 -8.81
CA LYS A 16 -4.68 -15.03 -8.03
C LYS A 16 -4.00 -14.58 -6.73
N ILE A 17 -3.57 -13.31 -6.63
CA ILE A 17 -2.92 -12.75 -5.43
C ILE A 17 -3.93 -12.08 -4.47
N THR A 18 -5.13 -11.71 -4.94
CA THR A 18 -6.13 -11.00 -4.12
C THR A 18 -7.12 -11.92 -3.41
N ARG A 19 -7.10 -13.21 -3.69
CA ARG A 19 -7.96 -14.19 -3.02
C ARG A 19 -7.24 -14.85 -1.84
N CYS A 20 -7.21 -14.17 -0.70
CA CYS A 20 -7.47 -14.82 0.57
C CYS A 20 -8.99 -15.00 0.64
N ASP A 21 -9.49 -16.06 0.01
CA ASP A 21 -10.92 -16.37 -0.06
C ASP A 21 -11.34 -16.97 1.30
N PRO A 22 -12.33 -16.41 2.01
CA PRO A 22 -12.82 -16.98 3.27
C PRO A 22 -13.74 -18.21 3.09
N ASP A 23 -14.03 -18.62 1.86
CA ASP A 23 -14.93 -19.74 1.53
C ASP A 23 -14.19 -20.98 0.99
N LEU A 24 -13.06 -21.36 1.57
CA LEU A 24 -12.43 -22.66 1.27
C LEU A 24 -13.19 -23.78 1.98
N ASP A 25 -13.88 -24.60 1.17
CA ASP A 25 -14.57 -25.82 1.57
C ASP A 25 -13.66 -26.73 2.43
N GLU A 26 -14.17 -27.19 3.58
CA GLU A 26 -13.43 -28.01 4.56
C GLU A 26 -12.76 -29.26 3.95
N ARG A 27 -13.23 -29.77 2.80
CA ARG A 27 -12.65 -30.94 2.12
C ARG A 27 -11.32 -30.63 1.40
N THR A 28 -11.16 -29.41 0.88
CA THR A 28 -9.89 -28.97 0.25
C THR A 28 -8.81 -28.73 1.26
N VAL A 29 -9.17 -28.33 2.48
CA VAL A 29 -8.22 -28.08 3.59
C VAL A 29 -7.56 -29.37 4.07
N VAL A 30 -8.31 -30.51 4.09
CA VAL A 30 -7.77 -31.81 4.52
C VAL A 30 -6.80 -32.38 3.49
N ASP A 31 -7.07 -32.24 2.19
CA ASP A 31 -6.16 -32.71 1.12
C ASP A 31 -4.89 -31.84 0.99
N GLU A 32 -5.00 -30.53 1.26
CA GLU A 32 -3.82 -29.65 1.34
C GLU A 32 -2.96 -29.92 2.60
N HIS A 33 -3.59 -30.30 3.72
CA HIS A 33 -2.84 -30.69 4.93
C HIS A 33 -2.00 -31.94 4.72
N ILE A 34 -2.43 -32.87 3.85
CA ILE A 34 -1.66 -34.07 3.47
C ILE A 34 -0.53 -33.71 2.51
N ARG A 35 -0.68 -32.72 1.63
CA ARG A 35 0.37 -32.23 0.73
C ARG A 35 1.41 -31.34 1.42
N MET A 36 1.06 -30.61 2.47
CA MET A 36 2.00 -29.80 3.25
C MET A 36 3.01 -30.62 4.06
N ASN A 37 2.77 -31.92 4.26
CA ASN A 37 3.72 -32.82 4.95
C ASN A 37 4.99 -33.15 4.12
N SER A 38 5.14 -32.63 2.90
CA SER A 38 6.32 -32.88 2.05
C SER A 38 7.40 -31.78 2.09
N VAL A 39 7.12 -30.61 2.71
CA VAL A 39 8.12 -29.55 2.88
C VAL A 39 8.26 -29.27 4.38
N SER A 40 9.03 -30.09 5.07
CA SER A 40 9.46 -29.78 6.44
C SER A 40 10.58 -28.75 6.35
N PHE A 41 10.27 -27.47 6.56
CA PHE A 41 11.31 -26.50 6.86
C PHE A 41 11.96 -26.88 8.20
N ASP A 42 13.29 -26.92 8.22
CA ASP A 42 14.05 -26.97 9.46
C ASP A 42 13.77 -25.69 10.28
N ASP A 43 13.80 -25.79 11.61
CA ASP A 43 13.55 -24.67 12.51
C ASP A 43 14.45 -23.47 12.20
N GLN A 44 15.69 -23.71 11.83
CA GLN A 44 16.64 -22.67 11.48
C GLN A 44 16.24 -21.97 10.16
N GLN A 45 15.85 -22.74 9.16
CA GLN A 45 15.37 -22.19 7.88
C GLN A 45 14.11 -21.34 8.06
N LEU A 46 13.24 -21.75 8.98
CA LEU A 46 12.01 -21.01 9.26
C LEU A 46 12.30 -19.67 9.97
N LYS A 47 13.25 -19.65 10.92
CA LYS A 47 13.74 -18.43 11.55
C LYS A 47 14.37 -17.49 10.53
N ASP A 48 15.27 -17.99 9.69
CA ASP A 48 15.95 -17.19 8.66
C ASP A 48 14.95 -16.60 7.65
N ASN A 49 13.91 -17.35 7.30
CA ASN A 49 12.86 -16.87 6.42
C ASN A 49 11.97 -15.82 7.10
N LEU A 50 11.64 -15.99 8.38
CA LEU A 50 10.89 -15.00 9.16
C LEU A 50 11.67 -13.70 9.27
N ASP A 51 12.97 -13.75 9.57
CA ASP A 51 13.83 -12.57 9.63
C ASP A 51 13.92 -11.85 8.28
N ARG A 52 13.99 -12.62 7.18
CA ARG A 52 13.97 -12.07 5.83
C ARG A 52 12.67 -11.35 5.51
N VAL A 53 11.52 -11.91 5.90
CA VAL A 53 10.22 -11.24 5.72
C VAL A 53 10.14 -9.98 6.57
N ASN A 54 10.60 -10.02 7.81
CA ASN A 54 10.65 -8.84 8.68
C ASN A 54 11.55 -7.73 8.10
N MET A 55 12.70 -8.11 7.53
CA MET A 55 13.57 -7.17 6.80
C MET A 55 12.86 -6.55 5.59
N TRP A 56 12.09 -7.31 4.82
CA TRP A 56 11.32 -6.78 3.69
C TRP A 56 10.22 -5.81 4.15
N ILE A 57 9.53 -6.11 5.26
CA ILE A 57 8.55 -5.19 5.87
C ILE A 57 9.24 -3.87 6.23
N GLY A 58 10.37 -3.94 6.94
CA GLY A 58 11.14 -2.76 7.32
C GLY A 58 11.63 -1.94 6.11
N ASN A 59 12.12 -2.60 5.06
CA ASN A 59 12.51 -1.93 3.82
C ASN A 59 11.33 -1.25 3.11
N CYS A 60 10.13 -1.86 3.15
CA CYS A 60 8.93 -1.25 2.60
C CYS A 60 8.55 0.02 3.38
N ASP A 61 8.60 -0.05 4.71
CA ASP A 61 8.28 1.09 5.58
C ASP A 61 9.28 2.24 5.39
N GLN A 62 10.58 1.97 5.30
CA GLN A 62 11.60 2.98 5.01
C GLN A 62 11.37 3.67 3.67
N LYS A 63 11.11 2.90 2.61
CA LYS A 63 10.85 3.45 1.26
C LYS A 63 9.57 4.30 1.24
N ALA A 64 8.50 3.83 1.89
CA ALA A 64 7.24 4.58 1.96
C ALA A 64 7.41 5.89 2.74
N SER A 65 8.14 5.88 3.86
CA SER A 65 8.46 7.07 4.66
C SER A 65 9.29 8.09 3.88
N PHE A 66 10.29 7.61 3.13
CA PHE A 66 11.12 8.47 2.29
C PHE A 66 10.30 9.18 1.20
N ILE A 67 9.41 8.44 0.52
CA ILE A 67 8.51 9.02 -0.49
C ILE A 67 7.56 10.03 0.13
N LEU A 68 6.99 9.76 1.32
CA LEU A 68 6.14 10.71 2.03
C LEU A 68 6.89 12.01 2.38
N ALA A 69 8.16 11.90 2.78
CA ALA A 69 8.99 13.08 3.05
C ALA A 69 9.19 13.93 1.78
N ILE A 70 9.48 13.30 0.63
CA ILE A 70 9.59 14.01 -0.65
C ILE A 70 8.28 14.69 -1.02
N ILE A 71 7.15 13.98 -0.93
CA ILE A 71 5.83 14.57 -1.21
C ILE A 71 5.55 15.75 -0.28
N GLY A 72 5.92 15.64 1.01
CA GLY A 72 5.78 16.74 1.98
C GLY A 72 6.56 17.98 1.57
N VAL A 73 7.81 17.84 1.11
CA VAL A 73 8.62 18.95 0.60
C VAL A 73 7.97 19.57 -0.64
N VAL A 74 7.53 18.76 -1.60
CA VAL A 74 6.88 19.25 -2.83
C VAL A 74 5.60 20.01 -2.49
N LEU A 75 4.76 19.47 -1.62
CA LEU A 75 3.56 20.17 -1.16
C LEU A 75 3.90 21.47 -0.43
N GLY A 76 4.94 21.47 0.42
CA GLY A 76 5.42 22.68 1.09
C GLY A 76 5.79 23.80 0.10
N ILE A 77 6.44 23.47 -1.01
CA ILE A 77 6.76 24.41 -2.09
C ILE A 77 5.46 24.86 -2.81
N CYS A 78 4.56 23.96 -3.13
CA CYS A 78 3.29 24.27 -3.80
C CYS A 78 2.37 25.18 -2.97
N PHE A 79 2.46 25.11 -1.64
CA PHE A 79 1.68 25.94 -0.73
C PHE A 79 2.40 27.22 -0.28
N THR A 80 3.48 27.64 -0.95
CA THR A 80 4.05 28.95 -0.72
C THR A 80 3.08 30.07 -1.15
N SER A 81 3.21 31.26 -0.54
CA SER A 81 2.33 32.40 -0.86
C SER A 81 2.31 32.72 -2.34
N ASP A 82 3.48 32.72 -2.98
CA ASP A 82 3.62 33.07 -4.40
C ASP A 82 2.93 32.04 -5.32
N SER A 83 3.12 30.75 -5.04
CA SER A 83 2.46 29.67 -5.79
C SER A 83 0.93 29.72 -5.63
N LEU A 84 0.43 30.02 -4.43
CA LEU A 84 -1.00 30.14 -4.18
C LEU A 84 -1.61 31.37 -4.88
N VAL A 85 -0.89 32.50 -4.89
CA VAL A 85 -1.33 33.69 -5.63
C VAL A 85 -1.41 33.41 -7.12
N PHE A 86 -0.39 32.77 -7.69
CA PHE A 86 -0.38 32.38 -9.10
C PHE A 86 -1.54 31.44 -9.45
N ILE A 87 -1.74 30.36 -8.70
CA ILE A 87 -2.86 29.42 -8.93
C ILE A 87 -4.21 30.15 -8.85
N LYS A 88 -4.36 31.07 -7.89
CA LYS A 88 -5.59 31.84 -7.69
C LYS A 88 -5.84 32.80 -8.86
N SER A 89 -4.83 33.57 -9.28
CA SER A 89 -4.99 34.60 -10.33
C SER A 89 -5.22 33.97 -11.71
N ASP A 90 -4.40 33.00 -12.07
CA ASP A 90 -4.29 32.55 -13.47
C ASP A 90 -5.20 31.35 -13.78
N ILE A 91 -5.56 30.57 -12.75
CA ILE A 91 -6.38 29.37 -12.95
C ILE A 91 -7.75 29.50 -12.28
N VAL A 92 -7.81 29.84 -10.98
CA VAL A 92 -9.06 29.78 -10.21
C VAL A 92 -9.97 30.97 -10.50
N SER A 93 -9.43 32.19 -10.51
CA SER A 93 -10.24 33.41 -10.71
C SER A 93 -10.95 33.45 -12.06
N PRO A 94 -10.32 33.11 -13.22
CA PRO A 94 -11.02 33.06 -14.50
C PRO A 94 -12.17 32.06 -14.52
N VAL A 95 -11.99 30.89 -13.89
CA VAL A 95 -13.05 29.88 -13.80
C VAL A 95 -14.23 30.36 -12.97
N ILE A 96 -13.98 30.97 -11.80
CA ILE A 96 -15.03 31.50 -10.93
C ILE A 96 -15.76 32.65 -11.63
N SER A 97 -15.05 33.61 -12.24
CA SER A 97 -15.63 34.76 -12.94
C SER A 97 -16.53 34.33 -14.08
N ALA A 98 -16.23 33.28 -14.76
CA ALA A 98 -17.04 32.77 -15.83
C ALA A 98 -18.31 32.03 -15.36
N ILE A 99 -18.27 31.40 -14.22
CA ILE A 99 -19.44 30.79 -13.59
C ILE A 99 -20.41 31.91 -13.15
N ASP A 100 -19.88 32.99 -12.55
CA ASP A 100 -20.69 34.06 -11.99
C ASP A 100 -21.26 35.06 -13.07
N ASN A 101 -20.46 35.38 -14.10
CA ASN A 101 -20.76 36.45 -15.03
C ASN A 101 -21.06 35.98 -16.46
N SER A 102 -21.17 34.68 -16.72
CA SER A 102 -21.35 34.09 -18.06
C SER A 102 -20.32 34.60 -19.08
N THR A 103 -19.12 34.93 -18.62
CA THR A 103 -18.01 35.33 -19.50
C THR A 103 -17.47 34.13 -20.24
N THR A 104 -17.00 34.32 -21.48
CA THR A 104 -16.39 33.22 -22.25
C THR A 104 -15.05 32.83 -21.66
N ILE A 105 -14.95 31.61 -21.17
CA ILE A 105 -13.68 31.04 -20.72
C ILE A 105 -12.95 30.43 -21.92
N SER A 106 -11.62 30.56 -21.93
CA SER A 106 -10.78 29.77 -22.83
C SER A 106 -10.91 28.29 -22.51
N LEU A 107 -11.09 27.45 -23.54
CA LEU A 107 -11.05 25.98 -23.38
C LEU A 107 -9.74 25.52 -22.74
N LEU A 108 -8.65 26.25 -22.98
CA LEU A 108 -7.34 25.99 -22.41
C LEU A 108 -7.34 26.16 -20.90
N THR A 109 -7.92 27.25 -20.36
CA THR A 109 -8.00 27.50 -18.91
C THR A 109 -8.82 26.43 -18.20
N ILE A 110 -9.91 25.95 -18.81
CA ILE A 110 -10.70 24.83 -18.26
C ILE A 110 -9.85 23.56 -18.20
N PHE A 111 -9.08 23.30 -19.24
CA PHE A 111 -8.21 22.12 -19.32
C PHE A 111 -7.09 22.16 -18.28
N GLU A 112 -6.47 23.33 -18.07
CA GLU A 112 -5.45 23.57 -17.03
C GLU A 112 -6.03 23.36 -15.62
N ALA A 113 -7.21 23.88 -15.33
CA ALA A 113 -7.90 23.68 -14.07
C ALA A 113 -8.22 22.19 -13.81
N LEU A 114 -8.64 21.45 -14.84
CA LEU A 114 -8.90 20.03 -14.75
C LEU A 114 -7.60 19.22 -14.48
N LEU A 115 -6.52 19.56 -15.19
CA LEU A 115 -5.21 18.94 -14.98
C LEU A 115 -4.71 19.18 -13.55
N LEU A 116 -4.84 20.39 -13.04
CA LEU A 116 -4.47 20.73 -11.67
C LEU A 116 -5.26 19.92 -10.64
N LEU A 117 -6.58 19.82 -10.84
CA LEU A 117 -7.44 18.99 -9.98
C LEU A 117 -7.02 17.52 -9.99
N MET A 118 -6.77 16.96 -11.17
CA MET A 118 -6.30 15.56 -11.30
C MET A 118 -4.95 15.35 -10.64
N LEU A 119 -4.02 16.29 -10.78
CA LEU A 119 -2.70 16.25 -10.16
C LEU A 119 -2.82 16.14 -8.63
N PHE A 120 -3.61 17.03 -8.01
CA PHE A 120 -3.85 16.98 -6.56
C PHE A 120 -4.55 15.69 -6.14
N ALA A 121 -5.52 15.20 -6.91
CA ALA A 121 -6.22 13.95 -6.61
C ALA A 121 -5.23 12.76 -6.58
N PHE A 122 -4.31 12.65 -7.57
CA PHE A 122 -3.29 11.60 -7.59
C PHE A 122 -2.27 11.75 -6.46
N LEU A 123 -1.84 12.97 -6.12
CA LEU A 123 -0.96 13.22 -4.97
C LEU A 123 -1.61 12.78 -3.66
N ILE A 124 -2.85 13.19 -3.41
CA ILE A 124 -3.60 12.80 -2.22
C ILE A 124 -3.76 11.28 -2.16
N MET A 125 -4.13 10.65 -3.29
CA MET A 125 -4.24 9.19 -3.36
C MET A 125 -2.91 8.50 -3.06
N SER A 126 -1.78 9.02 -3.57
CA SER A 126 -0.45 8.52 -3.28
C SER A 126 -0.14 8.58 -1.78
N VAL A 127 -0.39 9.73 -1.13
CA VAL A 127 -0.20 9.91 0.32
C VAL A 127 -1.00 8.89 1.11
N PHE A 128 -2.30 8.73 0.82
CA PHE A 128 -3.13 7.74 1.51
C PHE A 128 -2.61 6.32 1.34
N ARG A 129 -2.17 5.94 0.14
CA ARG A 129 -1.59 4.61 -0.13
C ARG A 129 -0.30 4.38 0.64
N MET A 130 0.57 5.40 0.76
CA MET A 130 1.79 5.31 1.56
C MET A 130 1.48 5.19 3.06
N ILE A 131 0.52 5.97 3.57
CA ILE A 131 0.06 5.84 4.96
C ILE A 131 -0.50 4.44 5.23
N PHE A 132 -1.29 3.87 4.29
CA PHE A 132 -1.78 2.49 4.43
C PHE A 132 -0.66 1.44 4.37
N ALA A 133 0.41 1.68 3.62
CA ALA A 133 1.58 0.83 3.64
C ALA A 133 2.32 0.89 4.99
N LEU A 134 2.41 2.07 5.62
CA LEU A 134 3.05 2.26 6.93
C LEU A 134 2.19 1.76 8.10
N ARG A 135 0.86 1.74 7.93
CA ARG A 135 -0.05 1.37 9.01
C ARG A 135 0.25 -0.04 9.53
N ALA A 136 0.46 -0.15 10.84
CA ALA A 136 0.57 -1.44 11.49
C ALA A 136 -0.75 -2.23 11.34
N LYS A 137 -0.66 -3.45 10.85
CA LYS A 137 -1.79 -4.38 10.78
C LYS A 137 -1.77 -5.23 12.03
N THR A 138 -2.49 -4.79 13.04
CA THR A 138 -2.61 -5.49 14.33
C THR A 138 -3.81 -6.44 14.38
N ASP A 139 -4.65 -6.46 13.35
CA ASP A 139 -5.89 -7.24 13.28
C ASP A 139 -5.59 -8.70 12.90
N LEU A 140 -4.95 -9.42 13.84
CA LEU A 140 -4.56 -10.83 13.67
C LEU A 140 -5.78 -11.75 13.46
N GLN A 141 -6.95 -11.37 14.01
CA GLN A 141 -8.18 -12.16 13.88
C GLN A 141 -8.62 -12.33 12.41
N LYS A 142 -8.36 -11.32 11.56
CA LYS A 142 -8.66 -11.40 10.11
C LYS A 142 -7.69 -12.27 9.31
N LEU A 143 -6.53 -12.58 9.88
CA LEU A 143 -5.48 -13.39 9.26
C LEU A 143 -5.40 -14.78 9.87
N SER A 144 -6.15 -15.04 10.94
CA SER A 144 -6.19 -16.32 11.64
C SER A 144 -6.91 -17.36 10.77
N GLN A 145 -6.27 -18.51 10.61
CA GLN A 145 -6.82 -19.67 9.92
C GLN A 145 -6.87 -20.88 10.86
N PRO A 146 -7.75 -21.87 10.59
CA PRO A 146 -7.79 -23.12 11.36
C PRO A 146 -6.40 -23.78 11.41
N GLY A 147 -5.93 -24.15 12.61
CA GLY A 147 -4.63 -24.77 12.83
C GLY A 147 -3.47 -23.79 13.09
N MET A 148 -3.71 -22.48 13.03
CA MET A 148 -2.72 -21.48 13.44
C MET A 148 -2.71 -21.30 14.96
N GLU A 149 -1.51 -21.00 15.50
CA GLU A 149 -1.36 -20.64 16.92
C GLU A 149 -1.96 -19.25 17.17
N SER A 150 -3.09 -19.20 17.87
CA SER A 150 -3.81 -17.94 18.12
C SER A 150 -3.11 -17.05 19.15
N ASN A 151 -2.30 -17.63 20.03
CA ASN A 151 -1.61 -16.95 21.11
C ASN A 151 -0.10 -17.11 20.98
N SER A 152 0.45 -16.63 19.87
CA SER A 152 1.88 -16.72 19.59
C SER A 152 2.73 -16.07 20.68
N MET A 153 3.71 -16.79 21.19
CA MET A 153 4.71 -16.27 22.14
C MET A 153 5.79 -15.43 21.46
N LEU A 154 5.80 -15.38 20.13
CA LEU A 154 6.67 -14.48 19.36
C LEU A 154 6.04 -13.12 19.10
N HIS A 155 4.77 -12.94 19.47
CA HIS A 155 4.05 -11.68 19.27
C HIS A 155 4.02 -10.87 20.57
N TYR A 156 4.63 -9.66 20.53
CA TYR A 156 4.78 -8.79 21.69
C TYR A 156 3.46 -8.49 22.42
N GLN A 157 2.35 -8.36 21.69
CA GLN A 157 1.04 -8.03 22.24
C GLN A 157 0.46 -9.19 23.05
N THR A 158 0.72 -10.44 22.62
CA THR A 158 0.34 -11.64 23.38
C THR A 158 1.09 -11.68 24.71
N ILE A 159 2.41 -11.44 24.68
CA ILE A 159 3.24 -11.42 25.89
C ILE A 159 2.82 -10.28 26.83
N ALA A 160 2.56 -9.09 26.29
CA ALA A 160 2.16 -7.92 27.07
C ALA A 160 0.81 -8.09 27.79
N ASN A 161 -0.07 -8.92 27.24
CA ASN A 161 -1.39 -9.20 27.83
C ASN A 161 -1.39 -10.37 28.82
N MET A 162 -0.26 -11.05 29.02
CA MET A 162 -0.10 -12.14 29.99
C MET A 162 0.47 -11.63 31.30
N THR A 163 0.11 -12.28 32.39
CA THR A 163 0.84 -12.14 33.66
C THR A 163 2.19 -12.84 33.56
N TYR A 164 3.17 -12.41 34.35
CA TYR A 164 4.50 -13.05 34.39
C TYR A 164 4.41 -14.54 34.73
N ARG A 165 3.47 -14.91 35.59
CA ARG A 165 3.23 -16.32 35.99
C ARG A 165 2.73 -17.15 34.80
N GLU A 166 1.74 -16.66 34.05
CA GLU A 166 1.22 -17.30 32.85
C GLU A 166 2.32 -17.43 31.77
N PHE A 167 3.16 -16.42 31.64
CA PHE A 167 4.31 -16.45 30.72
C PHE A 167 5.29 -17.57 31.08
N CYS A 168 5.60 -17.77 32.37
CA CYS A 168 6.53 -18.82 32.82
C CYS A 168 5.93 -20.23 32.72
N GLU A 169 4.61 -20.38 32.92
CA GLU A 169 3.94 -21.69 32.94
C GLU A 169 3.50 -22.16 31.52
N LYS A 170 3.54 -21.28 30.51
CA LYS A 170 3.03 -21.60 29.18
C LYS A 170 3.99 -22.52 28.41
N GLU A 171 3.49 -23.70 28.03
CA GLU A 171 4.17 -24.56 27.07
C GLU A 171 4.16 -23.92 25.67
N VAL A 172 5.31 -23.87 25.02
CA VAL A 172 5.50 -23.24 23.70
C VAL A 172 5.82 -24.28 22.66
N HIS A 173 4.92 -24.47 21.70
CA HIS A 173 5.20 -25.21 20.49
C HIS A 173 5.92 -24.32 19.47
N ILE A 174 7.22 -24.08 19.69
CA ILE A 174 8.03 -23.10 18.95
C ILE A 174 7.90 -23.25 17.45
N LEU A 175 7.92 -24.46 16.91
CA LEU A 175 7.83 -24.69 15.48
C LEU A 175 6.49 -24.25 14.88
N ASN A 176 5.39 -24.56 15.55
CA ASN A 176 4.05 -24.17 15.07
C ASN A 176 3.84 -22.66 15.19
N ASP A 177 4.39 -22.06 16.23
CA ASP A 177 4.37 -20.63 16.45
C ASP A 177 5.18 -19.89 15.37
N LEU A 178 6.41 -20.34 15.05
CA LEU A 178 7.22 -19.80 13.96
C LEU A 178 6.52 -19.89 12.60
N ARG A 179 5.86 -21.01 12.29
CA ARG A 179 5.09 -21.18 11.05
C ARG A 179 3.93 -20.20 10.97
N SER A 180 3.19 -20.05 12.07
CA SER A 180 2.07 -19.10 12.15
C SER A 180 2.55 -17.66 11.96
N GLN A 181 3.65 -17.26 12.62
CA GLN A 181 4.25 -15.93 12.46
C GLN A 181 4.79 -15.67 11.06
N PHE A 182 5.47 -16.65 10.47
CA PHE A 182 5.98 -16.54 9.11
C PHE A 182 4.85 -16.31 8.11
N TYR A 183 3.74 -17.06 8.23
CA TYR A 183 2.55 -16.89 7.37
C TYR A 183 1.94 -15.50 7.54
N VAL A 184 1.65 -15.09 8.78
CA VAL A 184 1.04 -13.78 9.08
C VAL A 184 1.90 -12.64 8.57
N ASN A 185 3.20 -12.66 8.85
CA ASN A 185 4.12 -11.61 8.41
C ASN A 185 4.28 -11.58 6.90
N SER A 186 4.19 -12.73 6.22
CA SER A 186 4.18 -12.80 4.75
C SER A 186 2.92 -12.13 4.17
N CYS A 187 1.74 -12.36 4.77
CA CYS A 187 0.50 -11.69 4.37
C CYS A 187 0.57 -10.17 4.61
N ILE A 188 1.11 -9.74 5.76
CA ILE A 188 1.33 -8.32 6.07
C ILE A 188 2.30 -7.70 5.05
N CYS A 189 3.42 -8.36 4.77
CA CYS A 189 4.42 -7.93 3.80
C CYS A 189 3.81 -7.70 2.43
N THR A 190 3.07 -8.69 1.91
CA THR A 190 2.37 -8.61 0.61
C THR A 190 1.44 -7.40 0.56
N SER A 191 0.61 -7.22 1.57
CA SER A 191 -0.34 -6.11 1.62
C SER A 191 0.34 -4.73 1.71
N LYS A 192 1.46 -4.62 2.43
CA LYS A 192 2.27 -3.40 2.50
C LYS A 192 2.86 -3.06 1.13
N PHE A 193 3.48 -4.04 0.45
CA PHE A 193 4.03 -3.86 -0.89
C PHE A 193 2.98 -3.53 -1.95
N GLU A 194 1.78 -4.07 -1.85
CA GLU A 194 0.69 -3.70 -2.75
C GLU A 194 0.28 -2.23 -2.59
N ASN A 195 0.11 -1.75 -1.35
CA ASN A 195 -0.20 -0.35 -1.10
C ASN A 195 0.94 0.56 -1.55
N TYR A 196 2.19 0.19 -1.27
CA TYR A 196 3.38 0.89 -1.74
C TYR A 196 3.40 1.01 -3.27
N LYS A 197 3.24 -0.10 -4.01
CA LYS A 197 3.22 -0.09 -5.48
C LYS A 197 2.09 0.79 -6.03
N LYS A 198 0.89 0.73 -5.45
CA LYS A 198 -0.24 1.58 -5.84
C LYS A 198 0.06 3.06 -5.58
N GLY A 199 0.68 3.38 -4.44
CA GLY A 199 1.09 4.72 -4.08
C GLY A 199 2.15 5.29 -5.04
N VAL A 200 3.20 4.51 -5.34
CA VAL A 200 4.23 4.89 -6.34
C VAL A 200 3.59 5.17 -7.70
N LYS A 201 2.68 4.31 -8.16
CA LYS A 201 2.00 4.50 -9.44
C LYS A 201 1.17 5.78 -9.49
N CYS A 202 0.48 6.14 -8.40
CA CYS A 202 -0.22 7.42 -8.32
C CYS A 202 0.76 8.61 -8.35
N LEU A 203 1.91 8.48 -7.69
CA LEU A 203 2.96 9.49 -7.73
C LEU A 203 3.55 9.67 -9.15
N GLU A 204 3.81 8.58 -9.86
CA GLU A 204 4.25 8.62 -11.27
C GLU A 204 3.28 9.41 -12.14
N TRP A 205 1.96 9.15 -12.03
CA TRP A 205 0.94 9.89 -12.75
C TRP A 205 0.92 11.38 -12.36
N SER A 206 1.07 11.71 -11.08
CA SER A 206 1.11 13.10 -10.65
C SER A 206 2.32 13.85 -11.22
N ILE A 207 3.48 13.20 -11.32
CA ILE A 207 4.69 13.78 -11.94
C ILE A 207 4.45 14.04 -13.43
N ILE A 208 3.88 13.07 -14.16
CA ILE A 208 3.57 13.24 -15.59
C ILE A 208 2.61 14.43 -15.80
N LEU A 209 1.54 14.50 -14.99
CA LEU A 209 0.57 15.61 -15.07
C LEU A 209 1.21 16.95 -14.73
N SER A 210 2.13 17.01 -13.75
CA SER A 210 2.83 18.24 -13.42
C SER A 210 3.71 18.74 -14.57
N ILE A 211 4.41 17.84 -15.26
CA ILE A 211 5.24 18.18 -16.42
C ILE A 211 4.36 18.74 -17.54
N VAL A 212 3.23 18.09 -17.84
CA VAL A 212 2.27 18.56 -18.86
C VAL A 212 1.72 19.95 -18.50
N LEU A 213 1.34 20.16 -17.24
CA LEU A 213 0.83 21.46 -16.78
C LEU A 213 1.90 22.55 -16.91
N ILE A 214 3.15 22.28 -16.53
CA ILE A 214 4.24 23.26 -16.68
C ILE A 214 4.46 23.62 -18.15
N ILE A 215 4.45 22.65 -19.04
CA ILE A 215 4.62 22.92 -20.49
C ILE A 215 3.47 23.81 -21.00
N LEU A 216 2.24 23.53 -20.61
CA LEU A 216 1.09 24.35 -21.02
C LEU A 216 1.21 25.79 -20.51
N LEU A 217 1.59 25.98 -19.24
CA LEU A 217 1.78 27.30 -18.64
C LEU A 217 2.95 28.10 -19.27
N LEU A 218 3.95 27.42 -19.85
CA LEU A 218 5.06 28.09 -20.56
C LEU A 218 4.68 28.51 -21.99
N VAL A 219 3.68 27.88 -22.59
CA VAL A 219 3.23 28.16 -23.97
C VAL A 219 2.10 29.19 -23.98
N HIS A 220 1.41 29.36 -22.88
CA HIS A 220 0.33 30.35 -22.72
C HIS A 220 0.87 31.69 -22.22
#